data_4b31f311a34f2aafe579af9d48225161
#
_entry.id   4b31f311a34f2aafe579af9d48225161
#
_cell.length_a   1.000
_cell.length_b   1.000
_cell.length_c   1.000
_cell.angle_alpha   90.00
_cell.angle_beta   90.00
_cell.angle_gamma   90.00
#
_symmetry.space_group_name_H-M   'P 1'
#
loop_
_entity.id
_entity.type
_entity.pdbx_description
1 polymer ?
#
loop_
_entity_poly.entity_id
_entity_poly.type
_entity_poly.pdbx_seq_one_letter_code
_entity_poly.pdbx_strand_id
1 'polypeptide(L)'
;MKRLVLIIVSLIICLSVFSQNGGEKTYKFLNIPTSARISALGGFNVSHIDGDLSFVNANPAMLTAGMNNQFVLSYTNYVSDINLGYAIYARNFEKAGIFSAGIQYLNYGKFYNTNEFGEVLGRFNAADYAINISYAYPLKKFNFGGTLKTIVSDYWEATSFGMAVDLGATYKDTASLFSAGLVFKNLGFQIKKYTKGVRESLPIDMQLGITKKFKHAPFSLSLTAIDLFNWNLRYESTLRNNYQNTEETKENFLNKLGHAGDELMRHLVLSADINIKNVFYISLGFNYRRRSELALINKGKIVGFSAGLGLCLKKFSFEYSYSSYHLAGSVNYVSLKINLDNIMRKNNG
;
A
#
# COMPACT_ATOMS: atom_id res chain seq x y z
N MET A 1 -33.69 11.91 7.86
CA MET A 1 -32.62 11.09 8.43
C MET A 1 -32.83 9.58 8.24
N LYS A 2 -33.92 8.94 8.74
CA LYS A 2 -34.15 7.49 8.60
C LYS A 2 -34.16 6.99 7.14
N ARG A 3 -34.75 7.72 6.19
CA ARG A 3 -34.76 7.36 4.75
C ARG A 3 -33.38 7.43 4.11
N LEU A 4 -32.54 8.39 4.50
CA LEU A 4 -31.17 8.52 4.01
C LEU A 4 -30.28 7.36 4.50
N VAL A 5 -30.44 6.97 5.76
CA VAL A 5 -29.76 5.81 6.34
C VAL A 5 -30.18 4.50 5.66
N LEU A 6 -31.46 4.33 5.34
CA LEU A 6 -31.97 3.16 4.61
C LEU A 6 -31.43 3.10 3.19
N ILE A 7 -31.30 4.22 2.48
CA ILE A 7 -30.69 4.29 1.14
C ILE A 7 -29.21 3.95 1.20
N ILE A 8 -28.47 4.46 2.20
CA ILE A 8 -27.05 4.16 2.38
C ILE A 8 -26.86 2.67 2.72
N VAL A 9 -27.67 2.11 3.60
CA VAL A 9 -27.63 0.69 3.95
C VAL A 9 -28.02 -0.19 2.75
N SER A 10 -29.02 0.20 1.95
CA SER A 10 -29.39 -0.51 0.72
C SER A 10 -28.29 -0.44 -0.35
N LEU A 11 -27.58 0.69 -0.46
CA LEU A 11 -26.45 0.83 -1.38
C LEU A 11 -25.27 -0.06 -0.94
N ILE A 12 -25.03 -0.19 0.35
CA ILE A 12 -23.98 -1.06 0.93
C ILE A 12 -24.32 -2.56 0.71
N ILE A 13 -25.59 -2.93 0.80
CA ILE A 13 -26.04 -4.32 0.57
C ILE A 13 -25.99 -4.71 -0.92
N CYS A 14 -26.13 -3.76 -1.84
CA CYS A 14 -25.97 -4.00 -3.29
C CYS A 14 -24.52 -4.22 -3.75
N LEU A 15 -23.52 -4.07 -2.88
CA LEU A 15 -22.13 -4.43 -3.18
C LEU A 15 -21.89 -5.94 -3.04
N SER A 16 -22.79 -6.75 -3.61
CA SER A 16 -22.80 -8.19 -3.51
C SER A 16 -21.70 -8.87 -4.30
N VAL A 17 -20.93 -9.67 -3.61
CA VAL A 17 -20.40 -10.99 -3.99
C VAL A 17 -19.74 -11.06 -5.37
N PHE A 18 -18.50 -10.62 -5.45
CA PHE A 18 -17.58 -11.17 -6.44
C PHE A 18 -16.78 -12.28 -5.77
N SER A 19 -16.96 -13.52 -6.27
CA SER A 19 -16.12 -14.66 -5.93
C SER A 19 -14.66 -14.32 -6.26
N GLN A 20 -13.73 -14.56 -5.34
CA GLN A 20 -12.31 -14.37 -5.58
C GLN A 20 -11.79 -15.51 -6.46
N ASN A 21 -11.53 -15.20 -7.73
CA ASN A 21 -10.72 -16.06 -8.59
C ASN A 21 -9.28 -15.51 -8.61
N GLY A 22 -8.30 -16.34 -8.29
CA GLY A 22 -6.89 -15.98 -8.40
C GLY A 22 -6.55 -15.63 -9.85
N GLY A 23 -5.89 -14.49 -10.08
CA GLY A 23 -5.46 -14.06 -11.43
C GLY A 23 -6.36 -13.02 -12.11
N GLU A 24 -7.49 -12.64 -11.53
CA GLU A 24 -8.47 -11.72 -12.15
C GLU A 24 -8.09 -10.23 -12.15
N LYS A 25 -7.08 -9.81 -11.35
CA LYS A 25 -6.71 -8.40 -11.20
C LYS A 25 -5.36 -8.11 -11.87
N THR A 26 -5.38 -7.14 -12.78
CA THR A 26 -4.17 -6.59 -13.39
C THR A 26 -3.54 -5.47 -12.53
N TYR A 27 -2.31 -5.05 -12.85
CA TYR A 27 -1.57 -3.95 -12.20
C TYR A 27 -1.40 -4.10 -10.68
N LYS A 28 -1.24 -5.33 -10.18
CA LYS A 28 -1.06 -5.59 -8.73
C LYS A 28 0.15 -4.88 -8.13
N PHE A 29 1.12 -4.43 -8.94
CA PHE A 29 2.27 -3.66 -8.49
C PHE A 29 1.89 -2.34 -7.79
N LEU A 30 0.69 -1.78 -8.09
CA LEU A 30 0.16 -0.60 -7.43
C LEU A 30 -0.03 -0.77 -5.91
N ASN A 31 -0.13 -2.01 -5.43
CA ASN A 31 -0.29 -2.34 -4.00
C ASN A 31 1.04 -2.62 -3.30
N ILE A 32 2.18 -2.61 -4.01
CA ILE A 32 3.49 -2.75 -3.39
C ILE A 32 3.84 -1.45 -2.64
N PRO A 33 4.29 -1.53 -1.37
CA PRO A 33 4.76 -0.36 -0.64
C PRO A 33 5.86 0.37 -1.41
N THR A 34 5.75 1.68 -1.54
CA THR A 34 6.67 2.49 -2.35
C THR A 34 7.83 3.10 -1.58
N SER A 35 7.84 2.97 -0.24
CA SER A 35 8.89 3.55 0.59
C SER A 35 9.26 2.67 1.77
N ALA A 36 10.47 2.88 2.30
CA ALA A 36 10.95 2.22 3.52
C ALA A 36 10.02 2.50 4.70
N ARG A 37 9.51 3.72 4.82
CA ARG A 37 8.62 4.14 5.90
C ARG A 37 7.32 3.35 5.92
N ILE A 38 6.62 3.26 4.78
CA ILE A 38 5.36 2.52 4.67
C ILE A 38 5.60 1.02 4.88
N SER A 39 6.68 0.49 4.31
CA SER A 39 7.04 -0.93 4.45
C SER A 39 7.28 -1.30 5.91
N ALA A 40 8.03 -0.48 6.66
CA ALA A 40 8.29 -0.67 8.09
C ALA A 40 7.02 -0.76 8.94
N LEU A 41 5.97 -0.02 8.55
CA LEU A 41 4.66 -0.01 9.21
C LEU A 41 3.72 -1.16 8.72
N GLY A 42 4.29 -2.26 8.22
CA GLY A 42 3.52 -3.43 7.78
C GLY A 42 3.04 -3.36 6.33
N GLY A 43 3.47 -2.34 5.57
CA GLY A 43 3.14 -2.14 4.16
C GLY A 43 1.90 -1.29 3.89
N PHE A 44 1.11 -1.00 4.92
CA PHE A 44 -0.13 -0.23 4.82
C PHE A 44 -0.27 0.71 6.02
N ASN A 45 -0.41 1.99 5.75
CA ASN A 45 -0.78 2.97 6.77
C ASN A 45 -1.41 4.18 6.10
N VAL A 46 -2.66 4.49 6.41
CA VAL A 46 -3.46 5.55 5.77
C VAL A 46 -3.84 6.69 6.72
N SER A 47 -3.32 6.65 7.96
CA SER A 47 -3.68 7.59 9.02
C SER A 47 -2.49 8.22 9.76
N HIS A 48 -1.23 7.82 9.47
CA HIS A 48 -0.04 8.33 10.14
C HIS A 48 0.41 9.66 9.52
N ILE A 49 -0.03 10.79 10.11
CA ILE A 49 0.21 12.14 9.59
C ILE A 49 1.40 12.76 10.34
N ASP A 50 2.60 12.66 9.78
CA ASP A 50 3.86 13.20 10.32
C ASP A 50 4.58 14.19 9.42
N GLY A 51 4.05 14.47 8.22
CA GLY A 51 4.64 15.39 7.25
C GLY A 51 5.64 14.73 6.30
N ASP A 52 5.63 13.40 6.20
CA ASP A 52 6.44 12.65 5.28
C ASP A 52 5.72 12.45 3.94
N LEU A 53 6.35 12.94 2.86
CA LEU A 53 5.80 12.88 1.51
C LEU A 53 5.60 11.44 1.00
N SER A 54 6.34 10.48 1.52
CA SER A 54 6.23 9.07 1.10
C SER A 54 4.85 8.46 1.37
N PHE A 55 4.08 8.98 2.35
CA PHE A 55 2.73 8.53 2.65
C PHE A 55 1.66 8.94 1.63
N VAL A 56 1.96 9.91 0.75
CA VAL A 56 0.96 10.42 -0.23
C VAL A 56 0.50 9.31 -1.18
N ASN A 57 1.37 8.35 -1.53
CA ASN A 57 0.97 7.19 -2.33
C ASN A 57 0.07 6.20 -1.56
N ALA A 58 0.11 6.21 -0.24
CA ALA A 58 -0.82 5.41 0.58
C ALA A 58 -2.19 6.09 0.72
N ASN A 59 -2.20 7.42 0.95
CA ASN A 59 -3.42 8.21 1.03
C ASN A 59 -3.14 9.65 0.57
N PRO A 60 -3.70 10.12 -0.55
CA PRO A 60 -3.45 11.48 -1.07
C PRO A 60 -3.86 12.59 -0.11
N ALA A 61 -4.80 12.33 0.80
CA ALA A 61 -5.18 13.29 1.83
C ALA A 61 -4.11 13.51 2.92
N MET A 62 -2.99 12.79 2.89
CA MET A 62 -1.84 13.06 3.77
C MET A 62 -0.93 14.17 3.22
N LEU A 63 -1.12 14.58 1.96
CA LEU A 63 -0.38 15.68 1.35
C LEU A 63 -0.73 16.99 2.06
N THR A 64 0.27 17.70 2.57
CA THR A 64 0.11 18.94 3.34
C THR A 64 1.10 20.00 2.88
N ALA A 65 0.76 21.29 3.07
CA ALA A 65 1.61 22.42 2.68
C ALA A 65 3.03 22.37 3.27
N GLY A 66 3.19 21.71 4.44
CA GLY A 66 4.51 21.48 5.05
C GLY A 66 5.45 20.57 4.26
N MET A 67 4.94 19.88 3.23
CA MET A 67 5.73 19.04 2.31
C MET A 67 6.24 19.83 1.09
N ASN A 68 6.10 21.16 1.09
CA ASN A 68 6.61 22.00 0.01
C ASN A 68 8.08 21.72 -0.26
N ASN A 69 8.44 21.61 -1.55
CA ASN A 69 9.79 21.36 -2.04
C ASN A 69 10.46 20.11 -1.41
N GLN A 70 9.67 19.12 -0.97
CA GLN A 70 10.18 17.81 -0.60
C GLN A 70 10.27 16.92 -1.84
N PHE A 71 11.37 16.18 -1.91
CA PHE A 71 11.61 15.13 -2.89
C PHE A 71 11.91 13.83 -2.15
N VAL A 72 11.31 12.74 -2.56
CA VAL A 72 11.59 11.39 -2.03
C VAL A 72 11.99 10.49 -3.18
N LEU A 73 13.08 9.76 -2.99
CA LEU A 73 13.54 8.69 -3.86
C LEU A 73 13.58 7.39 -3.05
N SER A 74 12.99 6.34 -3.55
CA SER A 74 12.99 5.03 -2.90
C SER A 74 13.38 3.94 -3.88
N TYR A 75 14.15 2.98 -3.38
CA TYR A 75 14.51 1.78 -4.09
C TYR A 75 14.15 0.57 -3.24
N THR A 76 13.58 -0.44 -3.87
CA THR A 76 13.18 -1.69 -3.24
C THR A 76 13.77 -2.85 -4.02
N ASN A 77 14.59 -3.65 -3.35
CA ASN A 77 14.93 -4.98 -3.80
C ASN A 77 13.83 -5.92 -3.30
N TYR A 78 12.97 -6.37 -4.22
CA TYR A 78 11.77 -7.12 -3.87
C TYR A 78 12.08 -8.61 -3.68
N VAL A 79 11.87 -9.44 -4.67
CA VAL A 79 12.17 -10.88 -4.62
C VAL A 79 12.87 -11.24 -5.92
N SER A 80 13.92 -12.07 -5.87
CA SER A 80 14.74 -12.40 -7.03
C SER A 80 15.30 -11.14 -7.70
N ASP A 81 15.18 -11.02 -9.01
CA ASP A 81 15.65 -9.88 -9.80
C ASP A 81 14.62 -8.75 -9.94
N ILE A 82 13.49 -8.84 -9.19
CA ILE A 82 12.43 -7.82 -9.23
C ILE A 82 12.85 -6.62 -8.39
N ASN A 83 12.84 -5.45 -9.00
CA ASN A 83 13.22 -4.20 -8.35
C ASN A 83 12.18 -3.13 -8.61
N LEU A 84 11.87 -2.36 -7.56
CA LEU A 84 10.92 -1.25 -7.63
C LEU A 84 11.64 0.06 -7.31
N GLY A 85 11.49 1.03 -8.20
CA GLY A 85 11.89 2.42 -7.99
C GLY A 85 10.66 3.31 -7.78
N TYR A 86 10.76 4.26 -6.88
CA TYR A 86 9.72 5.27 -6.66
C TYR A 86 10.37 6.63 -6.46
N ALA A 87 9.85 7.64 -7.13
CA ALA A 87 10.24 9.03 -6.95
C ALA A 87 8.97 9.90 -6.84
N ILE A 88 8.96 10.85 -5.91
CA ILE A 88 7.87 11.81 -5.75
C ILE A 88 8.40 13.17 -5.33
N TYR A 89 7.80 14.22 -5.86
CA TYR A 89 8.07 15.62 -5.53
C TYR A 89 6.77 16.33 -5.20
N ALA A 90 6.80 17.22 -4.21
CA ALA A 90 5.65 18.04 -3.83
C ALA A 90 5.98 19.52 -3.90
N ARG A 91 5.02 20.30 -4.40
CA ARG A 91 5.10 21.76 -4.45
C ARG A 91 3.79 22.40 -4.02
N ASN A 92 3.92 23.38 -3.16
CA ASN A 92 2.80 24.22 -2.74
C ASN A 92 2.74 25.48 -3.61
N PHE A 93 1.59 25.68 -4.26
CA PHE A 93 1.28 26.89 -5.02
C PHE A 93 0.32 27.72 -4.17
N GLU A 94 0.75 28.88 -3.70
CA GLU A 94 0.04 29.70 -2.70
C GLU A 94 -1.48 29.85 -2.92
N LYS A 95 -1.90 30.01 -4.19
CA LYS A 95 -3.32 30.20 -4.56
C LYS A 95 -4.02 28.89 -4.93
N ALA A 96 -3.28 27.89 -5.44
CA ALA A 96 -3.84 26.66 -5.98
C ALA A 96 -3.74 25.48 -4.99
N GLY A 97 -3.00 25.64 -3.88
CA GLY A 97 -2.78 24.58 -2.90
C GLY A 97 -1.59 23.69 -3.24
N ILE A 98 -1.52 22.54 -2.59
CA ILE A 98 -0.38 21.64 -2.74
C ILE A 98 -0.64 20.52 -3.73
N PHE A 99 0.33 20.32 -4.62
CA PHE A 99 0.37 19.22 -5.59
C PHE A 99 1.60 18.35 -5.37
N SER A 100 1.49 17.09 -5.75
CA SER A 100 2.65 16.23 -5.90
C SER A 100 2.59 15.45 -7.20
N ALA A 101 3.77 15.18 -7.76
CA ALA A 101 3.93 14.32 -8.92
C ALA A 101 4.94 13.22 -8.59
N GLY A 102 4.63 11.98 -8.95
CA GLY A 102 5.48 10.83 -8.66
C GLY A 102 5.44 9.81 -9.77
N ILE A 103 6.46 8.96 -9.80
CA ILE A 103 6.56 7.82 -10.69
C ILE A 103 6.93 6.58 -9.89
N GLN A 104 6.23 5.48 -10.16
CA GLN A 104 6.52 4.15 -9.66
C GLN A 104 6.93 3.28 -10.85
N TYR A 105 8.06 2.60 -10.74
CA TYR A 105 8.62 1.74 -11.78
C TYR A 105 8.94 0.38 -11.18
N LEU A 106 8.32 -0.68 -11.69
CA LEU A 106 8.63 -2.05 -11.33
C LEU A 106 9.29 -2.76 -12.52
N ASN A 107 10.50 -3.26 -12.29
CA ASN A 107 11.24 -4.08 -13.24
C ASN A 107 11.19 -5.53 -12.77
N TYR A 108 10.74 -6.42 -13.62
CA TYR A 108 10.65 -7.86 -13.33
C TYR A 108 11.94 -8.64 -13.62
N GLY A 109 13.00 -7.96 -14.06
CA GLY A 109 14.26 -8.59 -14.44
C GLY A 109 14.30 -9.01 -15.90
N LYS A 110 15.20 -9.93 -16.21
CA LYS A 110 15.44 -10.45 -17.56
C LYS A 110 14.89 -11.87 -17.70
N PHE A 111 14.14 -12.12 -18.76
CA PHE A 111 13.61 -13.42 -19.09
C PHE A 111 14.28 -13.97 -20.34
N TYR A 112 14.47 -15.30 -20.39
CA TYR A 112 14.93 -15.99 -21.57
C TYR A 112 13.74 -16.40 -22.43
N ASN A 113 13.79 -16.04 -23.71
CA ASN A 113 12.90 -16.60 -24.72
C ASN A 113 13.47 -17.94 -25.17
N THR A 114 12.76 -19.05 -24.93
CA THR A 114 13.20 -20.40 -25.28
C THR A 114 12.18 -21.04 -26.20
N ASN A 115 12.66 -21.86 -27.11
CA ASN A 115 11.80 -22.74 -27.91
C ASN A 115 11.34 -23.96 -27.11
N GLU A 116 10.54 -24.83 -27.75
CA GLU A 116 10.00 -26.06 -27.14
C GLU A 116 11.11 -27.05 -26.72
N PHE A 117 12.32 -26.94 -27.28
CA PHE A 117 13.48 -27.77 -26.96
C PHE A 117 14.36 -27.19 -25.84
N GLY A 118 14.00 -26.01 -25.30
CA GLY A 118 14.78 -25.32 -24.27
C GLY A 118 15.93 -24.48 -24.78
N GLU A 119 16.09 -24.33 -26.10
CA GLU A 119 17.12 -23.48 -26.69
C GLU A 119 16.78 -22.01 -26.52
N VAL A 120 17.77 -21.22 -26.09
CA VAL A 120 17.58 -19.77 -25.87
C VAL A 120 17.60 -19.05 -27.21
N LEU A 121 16.45 -18.52 -27.60
CA LEU A 121 16.26 -17.72 -28.82
C LEU A 121 16.59 -16.24 -28.63
N GLY A 122 16.52 -15.76 -27.38
CA GLY A 122 16.75 -14.35 -27.04
C GLY A 122 16.45 -14.02 -25.59
N ARG A 123 16.40 -12.73 -25.28
CA ARG A 123 16.04 -12.22 -23.94
C ARG A 123 15.03 -11.10 -24.09
N PHE A 124 14.12 -10.99 -23.12
CA PHE A 124 13.18 -9.87 -23.02
C PHE A 124 13.10 -9.35 -21.59
N ASN A 125 12.61 -8.12 -21.45
CA ASN A 125 12.34 -7.50 -20.16
C ASN A 125 10.83 -7.32 -20.01
N ALA A 126 10.37 -7.27 -18.76
CA ALA A 126 9.00 -6.89 -18.41
C ALA A 126 9.04 -5.77 -17.37
N ALA A 127 8.17 -4.80 -17.50
CA ALA A 127 8.13 -3.66 -16.59
C ALA A 127 6.73 -3.04 -16.49
N ASP A 128 6.44 -2.50 -15.32
CA ASP A 128 5.26 -1.68 -15.03
C ASP A 128 5.66 -0.27 -14.63
N TYR A 129 4.87 0.69 -15.08
CA TYR A 129 5.02 2.11 -14.78
C TYR A 129 3.70 2.68 -14.29
N ALA A 130 3.74 3.52 -13.24
CA ALA A 130 2.60 4.35 -12.85
C ALA A 130 3.09 5.79 -12.60
N ILE A 131 2.49 6.74 -13.32
CA ILE A 131 2.68 8.18 -13.10
C ILE A 131 1.50 8.66 -12.28
N ASN A 132 1.78 9.28 -11.14
CA ASN A 132 0.81 9.72 -10.16
C ASN A 132 0.86 11.24 -10.03
N ILE A 133 -0.29 11.91 -10.13
CA ILE A 133 -0.44 13.35 -9.83
C ILE A 133 -1.46 13.45 -8.71
N SER A 134 -1.05 14.04 -7.59
CA SER A 134 -1.91 14.16 -6.40
C SER A 134 -2.14 15.62 -6.05
N TYR A 135 -3.34 15.88 -5.53
CA TYR A 135 -3.77 17.16 -4.98
C TYR A 135 -4.46 16.94 -3.66
N ALA A 136 -4.27 17.87 -2.70
CA ALA A 136 -4.98 17.83 -1.45
C ALA A 136 -5.51 19.21 -1.04
N TYR A 137 -6.69 19.21 -0.43
CA TYR A 137 -7.39 20.39 0.05
C TYR A 137 -7.68 20.29 1.55
N PRO A 138 -7.06 21.15 2.38
CA PRO A 138 -7.28 21.16 3.83
C PRO A 138 -8.57 21.87 4.18
N LEU A 139 -9.38 21.26 5.06
CA LEU A 139 -10.62 21.82 5.59
C LEU A 139 -10.68 21.64 7.12
N LYS A 140 -10.20 22.63 7.88
CA LYS A 140 -10.13 22.59 9.36
C LYS A 140 -9.32 21.38 9.87
N LYS A 141 -9.99 20.42 10.52
CA LYS A 141 -9.41 19.17 11.01
C LYS A 141 -9.37 18.06 9.96
N PHE A 142 -10.05 18.26 8.85
CA PHE A 142 -10.08 17.30 7.74
C PHE A 142 -9.13 17.74 6.62
N ASN A 143 -8.60 16.78 5.89
CA ASN A 143 -7.92 16.99 4.64
C ASN A 143 -8.48 16.00 3.62
N PHE A 144 -8.81 16.48 2.43
CA PHE A 144 -9.30 15.65 1.33
C PHE A 144 -8.25 15.63 0.24
N GLY A 145 -8.05 14.49 -0.39
CA GLY A 145 -7.05 14.36 -1.44
C GLY A 145 -7.50 13.44 -2.55
N GLY A 146 -6.96 13.68 -3.74
CA GLY A 146 -7.14 12.83 -4.90
C GLY A 146 -5.83 12.61 -5.63
N THR A 147 -5.64 11.43 -6.18
CA THR A 147 -4.52 11.08 -7.07
C THR A 147 -5.06 10.57 -8.40
N LEU A 148 -4.60 11.14 -9.50
CA LEU A 148 -4.77 10.57 -10.84
C LEU A 148 -3.54 9.71 -11.15
N LYS A 149 -3.79 8.48 -11.59
CA LYS A 149 -2.76 7.50 -11.96
C LYS A 149 -2.87 7.14 -13.43
N THR A 150 -1.76 7.24 -14.14
CA THR A 150 -1.61 6.73 -15.51
C THR A 150 -0.69 5.53 -15.46
N ILE A 151 -1.16 4.38 -15.96
CA ILE A 151 -0.51 3.08 -15.79
C ILE A 151 -0.14 2.53 -17.15
N VAL A 152 1.09 2.09 -17.29
CA VAL A 152 1.61 1.41 -18.48
C VAL A 152 2.28 0.12 -18.05
N SER A 153 1.90 -1.00 -18.64
CA SER A 153 2.56 -2.28 -18.47
C SER A 153 3.09 -2.76 -19.80
N ASP A 154 4.34 -3.19 -19.80
CA ASP A 154 5.04 -3.69 -20.98
C ASP A 154 5.61 -5.08 -20.67
N TYR A 155 5.02 -6.12 -21.28
CA TYR A 155 5.38 -7.51 -21.11
C TYR A 155 5.70 -8.11 -22.48
N TRP A 156 6.87 -7.75 -23.03
CA TRP A 156 7.36 -8.17 -24.34
C TRP A 156 6.36 -7.86 -25.48
N GLU A 157 5.56 -8.84 -25.91
CA GLU A 157 4.58 -8.69 -27.01
C GLU A 157 3.23 -8.11 -26.52
N ALA A 158 3.00 -8.09 -25.21
CA ALA A 158 1.76 -7.66 -24.61
C ALA A 158 1.96 -6.34 -23.85
N THR A 159 1.40 -5.26 -24.39
CA THR A 159 1.38 -3.95 -23.71
C THR A 159 -0.03 -3.57 -23.30
N SER A 160 -0.17 -2.99 -22.11
CA SER A 160 -1.44 -2.53 -21.56
C SER A 160 -1.32 -1.09 -21.08
N PHE A 161 -2.43 -0.35 -21.16
CA PHE A 161 -2.56 1.00 -20.66
C PHE A 161 -3.82 1.13 -19.82
N GLY A 162 -3.71 1.74 -18.64
CA GLY A 162 -4.83 1.95 -17.74
C GLY A 162 -4.79 3.32 -17.07
N MET A 163 -5.93 3.71 -16.52
CA MET A 163 -6.06 4.89 -15.67
C MET A 163 -6.82 4.54 -14.41
N ALA A 164 -6.42 5.17 -13.30
CA ALA A 164 -7.07 5.00 -12.01
C ALA A 164 -7.07 6.31 -11.21
N VAL A 165 -7.97 6.39 -10.24
CA VAL A 165 -8.06 7.49 -9.29
C VAL A 165 -8.03 6.93 -7.87
N ASP A 166 -7.27 7.57 -6.99
CA ASP A 166 -7.40 7.38 -5.55
C ASP A 166 -8.12 8.59 -4.96
N LEU A 167 -9.02 8.33 -4.00
CA LEU A 167 -9.74 9.37 -3.24
C LEU A 167 -9.51 9.14 -1.76
N GLY A 168 -8.98 10.14 -1.09
CA GLY A 168 -8.62 10.06 0.32
C GLY A 168 -9.27 11.13 1.17
N ALA A 169 -9.46 10.81 2.45
CA ALA A 169 -9.82 11.74 3.49
C ALA A 169 -9.01 11.43 4.75
N THR A 170 -8.54 12.46 5.44
CA THR A 170 -7.91 12.32 6.75
C THR A 170 -8.52 13.29 7.75
N TYR A 171 -8.59 12.84 9.00
CA TYR A 171 -8.95 13.65 10.16
C TYR A 171 -7.76 13.72 11.10
N LYS A 172 -7.41 14.91 11.59
CA LYS A 172 -6.33 15.12 12.55
C LYS A 172 -6.79 16.00 13.69
N ASP A 173 -6.70 15.46 14.90
CA ASP A 173 -6.91 16.22 16.13
C ASP A 173 -5.60 16.34 16.90
N THR A 174 -5.05 17.57 16.90
CA THR A 174 -3.77 17.87 17.57
C THR A 174 -3.88 17.88 19.09
N ALA A 175 -5.07 18.16 19.64
CA ALA A 175 -5.29 18.18 21.08
C ALA A 175 -5.27 16.77 21.68
N SER A 176 -5.98 15.86 21.04
CA SER A 176 -6.01 14.44 21.44
C SER A 176 -4.87 13.61 20.90
N LEU A 177 -4.02 14.16 20.01
CA LEU A 177 -2.96 13.44 19.28
C LEU A 177 -3.50 12.21 18.55
N PHE A 178 -4.68 12.35 17.96
CA PHE A 178 -5.40 11.30 17.22
C PHE A 178 -5.51 11.67 15.76
N SER A 179 -5.36 10.71 14.89
CA SER A 179 -5.64 10.85 13.47
C SER A 179 -6.36 9.61 12.93
N ALA A 180 -7.20 9.83 11.94
CA ALA A 180 -7.90 8.80 11.19
C ALA A 180 -7.75 9.05 9.69
N GLY A 181 -7.78 8.01 8.89
CA GLY A 181 -7.68 8.09 7.45
C GLY A 181 -8.59 7.09 6.77
N LEU A 182 -9.19 7.50 5.66
CA LEU A 182 -9.96 6.67 4.75
C LEU A 182 -9.43 6.90 3.35
N VAL A 183 -9.26 5.84 2.57
CA VAL A 183 -8.88 5.93 1.17
C VAL A 183 -9.57 4.86 0.34
N PHE A 184 -10.04 5.26 -0.83
CA PHE A 184 -10.43 4.39 -1.94
C PHE A 184 -9.30 4.41 -2.96
N LYS A 185 -8.72 3.26 -3.27
CA LYS A 185 -7.55 3.14 -4.14
C LYS A 185 -7.89 2.47 -5.46
N ASN A 186 -7.18 2.90 -6.49
CA ASN A 186 -7.18 2.27 -7.81
C ASN A 186 -8.58 2.16 -8.46
N LEU A 187 -9.45 3.15 -8.20
CA LEU A 187 -10.75 3.26 -8.87
C LEU A 187 -10.51 3.59 -10.35
N GLY A 188 -10.59 2.59 -11.21
CA GLY A 188 -10.23 2.79 -12.61
C GLY A 188 -10.47 1.59 -13.49
N PHE A 189 -9.91 1.66 -14.68
CA PHE A 189 -10.09 0.62 -15.69
C PHE A 189 -8.91 0.55 -16.65
N GLN A 190 -8.79 -0.59 -17.32
CA GLN A 190 -7.86 -0.86 -18.39
C GLN A 190 -8.40 -0.28 -19.71
N ILE A 191 -7.65 0.64 -20.31
CA ILE A 191 -8.00 1.29 -21.59
C ILE A 191 -7.53 0.41 -22.75
N LYS A 192 -6.23 0.09 -22.80
CA LYS A 192 -5.65 -0.88 -23.72
C LYS A 192 -5.43 -2.19 -22.98
N LYS A 193 -6.05 -3.25 -23.44
CA LYS A 193 -5.98 -4.59 -22.86
C LYS A 193 -4.75 -5.34 -23.38
N TYR A 194 -4.22 -6.29 -22.61
CA TYR A 194 -3.15 -7.18 -23.09
C TYR A 194 -3.62 -8.05 -24.24
N THR A 195 -4.81 -8.63 -24.12
CA THR A 195 -5.40 -9.51 -25.13
C THR A 195 -6.74 -8.95 -25.59
N LYS A 196 -7.00 -9.05 -26.90
CA LYS A 196 -8.29 -8.61 -27.48
C LYS A 196 -9.44 -9.40 -26.83
N GLY A 197 -10.47 -8.67 -26.38
CA GLY A 197 -11.69 -9.26 -25.82
C GLY A 197 -11.69 -9.45 -24.30
N VAL A 198 -10.56 -9.63 -23.64
CA VAL A 198 -10.47 -9.85 -22.20
C VAL A 198 -10.19 -8.53 -21.48
N ARG A 199 -11.07 -8.11 -20.57
CA ARG A 199 -10.85 -6.96 -19.67
C ARG A 199 -10.56 -7.50 -18.26
N GLU A 200 -9.43 -7.11 -17.71
CA GLU A 200 -9.05 -7.42 -16.35
C GLU A 200 -9.38 -6.27 -15.41
N SER A 201 -9.83 -6.58 -14.21
CA SER A 201 -10.14 -5.57 -13.19
C SER A 201 -8.87 -5.05 -12.53
N LEU A 202 -8.87 -3.77 -12.12
CA LEU A 202 -7.82 -3.19 -11.31
C LEU A 202 -7.90 -3.69 -9.86
N PRO A 203 -6.80 -3.58 -9.08
CA PRO A 203 -6.79 -3.95 -7.67
C PRO A 203 -7.43 -2.85 -6.82
N ILE A 204 -8.74 -2.65 -7.02
CA ILE A 204 -9.54 -1.68 -6.25
C ILE A 204 -9.53 -2.10 -4.78
N ASP A 205 -9.30 -1.13 -3.90
CA ASP A 205 -9.25 -1.35 -2.46
C ASP A 205 -9.85 -0.16 -1.71
N MET A 206 -10.44 -0.44 -0.55
CA MET A 206 -10.85 0.53 0.45
C MET A 206 -10.09 0.24 1.74
N GLN A 207 -9.42 1.27 2.27
CA GLN A 207 -8.63 1.17 3.50
C GLN A 207 -9.09 2.20 4.50
N LEU A 208 -9.14 1.80 5.77
CA LEU A 208 -9.46 2.64 6.91
C LEU A 208 -8.35 2.52 7.95
N GLY A 209 -7.88 3.62 8.50
CA GLY A 209 -6.82 3.60 9.51
C GLY A 209 -7.07 4.59 10.64
N ILE A 210 -6.54 4.25 11.79
CA ILE A 210 -6.46 5.14 12.95
C ILE A 210 -5.05 5.13 13.50
N THR A 211 -4.61 6.29 13.99
CA THR A 211 -3.30 6.43 14.65
C THR A 211 -3.45 7.25 15.92
N LYS A 212 -2.87 6.77 17.01
CA LYS A 212 -2.80 7.45 18.28
C LYS A 212 -1.35 7.69 18.67
N LYS A 213 -0.97 8.95 18.87
CA LYS A 213 0.31 9.36 19.46
C LYS A 213 0.14 9.54 20.97
N PHE A 214 1.17 9.20 21.74
CA PHE A 214 1.14 9.31 23.19
C PHE A 214 1.85 10.59 23.64
N LYS A 215 1.20 11.35 24.52
CA LYS A 215 1.70 12.68 24.93
C LYS A 215 3.03 12.61 25.73
N HIS A 216 3.19 11.59 26.54
CA HIS A 216 4.34 11.44 27.45
C HIS A 216 5.32 10.35 27.02
N ALA A 217 5.12 9.78 25.84
CA ALA A 217 6.00 8.74 25.31
C ALA A 217 6.25 8.99 23.81
N PRO A 218 7.48 8.77 23.32
CA PRO A 218 7.86 9.08 21.95
C PRO A 218 7.34 8.03 20.95
N PHE A 219 6.20 7.41 21.21
CA PHE A 219 5.66 6.40 20.33
C PHE A 219 4.22 6.66 19.89
N SER A 220 3.85 6.08 18.77
CA SER A 220 2.51 6.05 18.23
C SER A 220 2.13 4.64 17.82
N LEU A 221 0.84 4.31 17.95
CA LEU A 221 0.26 3.07 17.50
C LEU A 221 -0.74 3.36 16.39
N SER A 222 -0.70 2.53 15.35
CA SER A 222 -1.64 2.60 14.25
C SER A 222 -2.28 1.24 14.00
N LEU A 223 -3.55 1.26 13.65
CA LEU A 223 -4.33 0.13 13.16
C LEU A 223 -4.90 0.50 11.81
N THR A 224 -4.63 -0.32 10.81
CA THR A 224 -5.13 -0.12 9.44
C THR A 224 -5.91 -1.36 9.01
N ALA A 225 -7.14 -1.16 8.54
CA ALA A 225 -7.96 -2.16 7.90
C ALA A 225 -7.83 -2.02 6.38
N ILE A 226 -7.59 -3.13 5.68
CA ILE A 226 -7.31 -3.21 4.25
C ILE A 226 -8.25 -4.17 3.54
N ASP A 227 -8.34 -4.09 2.22
CA ASP A 227 -9.14 -4.97 1.35
C ASP A 227 -10.63 -5.03 1.75
N LEU A 228 -11.21 -3.91 2.22
CA LEU A 228 -12.57 -3.86 2.76
C LEU A 228 -13.67 -4.09 1.70
N PHE A 229 -13.36 -4.07 0.41
CA PHE A 229 -14.28 -4.48 -0.65
C PHE A 229 -14.37 -6.00 -0.83
N ASN A 230 -13.32 -6.74 -0.45
CA ASN A 230 -13.26 -8.18 -0.60
C ASN A 230 -13.21 -8.80 0.79
N TRP A 231 -14.36 -9.13 1.38
CA TRP A 231 -14.41 -9.63 2.74
C TRP A 231 -13.83 -11.04 2.89
N ASN A 232 -14.04 -11.93 1.92
CA ASN A 232 -13.51 -13.29 1.96
C ASN A 232 -12.06 -13.33 1.41
N LEU A 233 -11.08 -13.33 2.30
CA LEU A 233 -9.65 -13.42 1.98
C LEU A 233 -9.07 -14.83 2.16
N ARG A 234 -9.89 -15.81 2.58
CA ARG A 234 -9.43 -17.19 2.75
C ARG A 234 -9.42 -17.92 1.42
N TYR A 235 -8.30 -18.54 1.10
CA TYR A 235 -8.24 -19.49 0.00
C TYR A 235 -8.66 -20.88 0.50
N GLU A 236 -9.80 -21.37 0.07
CA GLU A 236 -10.23 -22.75 0.28
C GLU A 236 -9.68 -23.61 -0.85
N SER A 237 -8.65 -24.42 -0.55
CA SER A 237 -8.16 -25.37 -1.54
C SER A 237 -9.21 -26.48 -1.74
N THR A 238 -9.69 -26.64 -2.96
CA THR A 238 -10.60 -27.72 -3.36
C THR A 238 -10.05 -29.13 -3.08
N LEU A 239 -8.73 -29.27 -3.01
CA LEU A 239 -8.05 -30.54 -2.66
C LEU A 239 -8.28 -30.94 -1.20
N ARG A 240 -8.44 -29.98 -0.28
CA ARG A 240 -8.67 -30.27 1.14
C ARG A 240 -10.12 -30.75 1.39
N ASN A 241 -11.07 -30.24 0.62
CA ASN A 241 -12.47 -30.65 0.72
C ASN A 241 -12.73 -32.07 0.25
N ASN A 242 -11.94 -32.59 -0.73
CA ASN A 242 -12.12 -33.95 -1.23
C ASN A 242 -11.62 -35.04 -0.27
N TYR A 243 -10.76 -34.73 0.69
CA TYR A 243 -10.30 -35.67 1.72
C TYR A 243 -11.12 -35.63 3.03
N GLN A 244 -11.97 -34.61 3.22
CA GLN A 244 -12.80 -34.45 4.43
C GLN A 244 -14.30 -34.76 4.25
N ASN A 245 -14.73 -35.14 3.04
CA ASN A 245 -16.15 -35.42 2.73
C ASN A 245 -16.68 -36.74 3.29
N THR A 246 -16.05 -37.30 4.35
CA THR A 246 -16.58 -38.56 4.95
C THR A 246 -17.29 -38.33 6.29
N GLU A 247 -17.29 -37.12 6.85
CA GLU A 247 -18.16 -36.81 7.99
C GLU A 247 -18.69 -35.38 7.84
N GLU A 248 -20.03 -35.23 7.70
CA GLU A 248 -20.74 -33.98 7.95
C GLU A 248 -20.58 -33.60 9.42
N THR A 249 -19.39 -33.09 9.79
CA THR A 249 -19.21 -32.48 11.10
C THR A 249 -20.01 -31.19 11.10
N LYS A 250 -21.14 -31.17 11.81
CA LYS A 250 -21.88 -29.95 12.14
C LYS A 250 -20.87 -28.92 12.62
N GLU A 251 -20.61 -27.88 11.81
CA GLU A 251 -19.71 -26.79 12.17
C GLU A 251 -20.18 -26.21 13.51
N ASN A 252 -19.43 -26.47 14.57
CA ASN A 252 -19.72 -25.94 15.88
C ASN A 252 -19.65 -24.41 15.84
N PHE A 253 -20.55 -23.74 16.57
CA PHE A 253 -20.57 -22.25 16.69
C PHE A 253 -19.19 -21.66 17.00
N LEU A 254 -18.37 -22.36 17.79
CA LEU A 254 -16.99 -21.96 18.12
C LEU A 254 -16.06 -21.97 16.88
N ASN A 255 -16.22 -22.90 15.96
CA ASN A 255 -15.47 -22.97 14.71
C ASN A 255 -15.85 -21.81 13.78
N LYS A 256 -17.15 -21.48 13.68
CA LYS A 256 -17.62 -20.31 12.93
C LYS A 256 -17.07 -19.00 13.50
N LEU A 257 -17.05 -18.86 14.83
CA LEU A 257 -16.47 -17.69 15.49
C LEU A 257 -14.96 -17.60 15.27
N GLY A 258 -14.25 -18.72 15.31
CA GLY A 258 -12.83 -18.81 14.98
C GLY A 258 -12.54 -18.43 13.53
N HIS A 259 -13.37 -18.88 12.59
CA HIS A 259 -13.27 -18.51 11.17
C HIS A 259 -13.52 -17.02 10.94
N ALA A 260 -14.54 -16.43 11.56
CA ALA A 260 -14.82 -15.00 11.49
C ALA A 260 -13.69 -14.15 12.11
N GLY A 261 -13.10 -14.62 13.21
CA GLY A 261 -11.97 -13.97 13.85
C GLY A 261 -10.71 -13.99 12.98
N ASP A 262 -10.39 -15.11 12.34
CA ASP A 262 -9.26 -15.24 11.40
C ASP A 262 -9.47 -14.32 10.18
N GLU A 263 -10.68 -14.27 9.63
CA GLU A 263 -11.03 -13.41 8.51
C GLU A 263 -10.83 -11.93 8.86
N LEU A 264 -11.37 -11.48 9.99
CA LEU A 264 -11.18 -10.11 10.47
C LEU A 264 -9.69 -9.77 10.64
N MET A 265 -8.91 -10.67 11.23
CA MET A 265 -7.47 -10.44 11.45
C MET A 265 -6.70 -10.31 10.14
N ARG A 266 -7.14 -10.97 9.04
CA ARG A 266 -6.53 -10.85 7.71
C ARG A 266 -6.65 -9.45 7.12
N HIS A 267 -7.69 -8.71 7.51
CA HIS A 267 -7.87 -7.32 7.11
C HIS A 267 -7.03 -6.34 7.94
N LEU A 268 -6.45 -6.76 9.07
CA LEU A 268 -5.81 -5.84 10.01
C LEU A 268 -4.28 -5.83 9.88
N VAL A 269 -3.74 -4.61 9.86
CA VAL A 269 -2.31 -4.32 9.95
C VAL A 269 -2.08 -3.47 11.19
N LEU A 270 -1.24 -3.97 12.11
CA LEU A 270 -0.81 -3.26 13.31
C LEU A 270 0.55 -2.63 13.08
N SER A 271 0.74 -1.41 13.55
CA SER A 271 2.06 -0.77 13.50
C SER A 271 2.33 0.11 14.72
N ALA A 272 3.60 0.18 15.07
CA ALA A 272 4.14 1.03 16.11
C ALA A 272 5.32 1.84 15.57
N ASP A 273 5.40 3.09 15.97
CA ASP A 273 6.45 4.00 15.56
C ASP A 273 6.99 4.75 16.77
N ILE A 274 8.31 4.70 16.98
CA ILE A 274 9.03 5.39 18.04
C ILE A 274 9.82 6.51 17.41
N ASN A 275 9.47 7.75 17.74
CA ASN A 275 10.12 8.95 17.19
C ASN A 275 10.93 9.64 18.29
N ILE A 276 12.25 9.67 18.13
CA ILE A 276 13.19 10.26 19.10
C ILE A 276 13.62 11.63 18.58
N LYS A 277 13.10 12.69 19.22
CA LYS A 277 13.43 14.10 18.95
C LYS A 277 13.29 14.53 17.49
N ASN A 278 12.48 13.85 16.69
CA ASN A 278 12.32 14.02 15.25
C ASN A 278 13.64 13.88 14.45
N VAL A 279 14.64 13.23 15.01
CA VAL A 279 15.94 12.96 14.39
C VAL A 279 16.08 11.49 14.03
N PHE A 280 15.62 10.63 14.92
CA PHE A 280 15.70 9.18 14.70
C PHE A 280 14.34 8.54 14.97
N TYR A 281 13.96 7.58 14.14
CA TYR A 281 12.78 6.77 14.39
C TYR A 281 13.03 5.28 14.16
N ILE A 282 12.24 4.48 14.89
CA ILE A 282 12.14 3.03 14.72
C ILE A 282 10.67 2.73 14.48
N SER A 283 10.39 2.00 13.41
CA SER A 283 9.03 1.57 13.06
C SER A 283 8.97 0.06 13.05
N LEU A 284 7.87 -0.49 13.57
CA LEU A 284 7.55 -1.90 13.57
C LEU A 284 6.15 -2.09 13.00
N GLY A 285 5.97 -3.11 12.17
CA GLY A 285 4.69 -3.46 11.58
C GLY A 285 4.43 -4.94 11.62
N PHE A 286 3.17 -5.32 11.76
CA PHE A 286 2.71 -6.68 11.69
C PHE A 286 1.49 -6.78 10.78
N ASN A 287 1.60 -7.58 9.73
CA ASN A 287 0.55 -7.85 8.77
C ASN A 287 0.13 -9.33 8.90
N TYR A 288 -1.04 -9.54 9.52
CA TYR A 288 -1.54 -10.89 9.79
C TYR A 288 -1.86 -11.66 8.51
N ARG A 289 -2.42 -11.00 7.48
CA ARG A 289 -2.70 -11.63 6.18
C ARG A 289 -1.44 -12.21 5.58
N ARG A 290 -0.36 -11.41 5.51
CA ARG A 290 0.94 -11.86 4.99
C ARG A 290 1.46 -13.07 5.75
N ARG A 291 1.29 -13.08 7.09
CA ARG A 291 1.65 -14.23 7.90
C ARG A 291 0.84 -15.47 7.56
N SER A 292 -0.49 -15.35 7.44
CA SER A 292 -1.38 -16.49 7.22
C SER A 292 -1.27 -17.09 5.82
N GLU A 293 -0.98 -16.25 4.80
CA GLU A 293 -0.88 -16.70 3.41
C GLU A 293 0.51 -17.20 3.02
N LEU A 294 1.58 -16.64 3.60
CA LEU A 294 2.95 -16.87 3.15
C LEU A 294 3.81 -17.67 4.15
N ALA A 295 3.34 -17.94 5.37
CA ALA A 295 4.06 -18.76 6.32
C ALA A 295 3.88 -20.25 6.02
N LEU A 296 4.97 -21.01 5.97
CA LEU A 296 4.95 -22.46 5.90
C LEU A 296 4.70 -23.08 7.27
N ILE A 297 4.01 -24.24 7.33
CA ILE A 297 3.44 -24.86 8.53
C ILE A 297 4.45 -25.06 9.68
N ASN A 298 5.74 -25.22 9.45
CA ASN A 298 6.75 -25.41 10.50
C ASN A 298 7.95 -24.47 10.38
N LYS A 299 7.90 -23.49 9.47
CA LYS A 299 8.99 -22.55 9.22
C LYS A 299 8.38 -21.18 8.94
N GLY A 300 9.03 -20.11 9.39
CA GLY A 300 8.57 -18.74 9.06
C GLY A 300 8.01 -17.98 10.25
N LYS A 301 8.61 -18.13 11.41
CA LYS A 301 8.19 -17.41 12.65
C LYS A 301 8.12 -15.90 12.49
N ILE A 302 8.92 -15.31 11.60
CA ILE A 302 9.01 -13.86 11.36
C ILE A 302 8.21 -13.37 10.14
N VAL A 303 7.58 -14.25 9.37
CA VAL A 303 6.73 -13.83 8.23
C VAL A 303 5.59 -12.94 8.73
N GLY A 304 5.33 -11.86 8.00
CA GLY A 304 4.33 -10.85 8.37
C GLY A 304 4.87 -9.70 9.22
N PHE A 305 6.07 -9.83 9.80
CA PHE A 305 6.73 -8.74 10.52
C PHE A 305 7.53 -7.85 9.55
N SER A 306 7.55 -6.58 9.86
CA SER A 306 8.35 -5.55 9.21
C SER A 306 9.00 -4.67 10.28
N ALA A 307 10.23 -4.24 10.03
CA ALA A 307 10.93 -3.30 10.90
C ALA A 307 11.67 -2.28 10.02
N GLY A 308 11.83 -1.07 10.53
CA GLY A 308 12.59 -0.05 9.84
C GLY A 308 13.11 1.00 10.79
N LEU A 309 14.10 1.72 10.31
CA LEU A 309 14.75 2.80 11.01
C LEU A 309 14.98 3.96 10.04
N GLY A 310 14.97 5.16 10.56
CA GLY A 310 15.24 6.36 9.79
C GLY A 310 16.00 7.40 10.58
N LEU A 311 16.91 8.07 9.88
CA LEU A 311 17.67 9.20 10.35
C LEU A 311 17.21 10.45 9.62
N CYS A 312 16.57 11.37 10.35
CA CYS A 312 16.04 12.62 9.82
C CYS A 312 16.98 13.78 10.16
N LEU A 313 17.72 14.24 9.18
CA LEU A 313 18.54 15.46 9.27
C LEU A 313 17.76 16.64 8.68
N LYS A 314 18.16 17.85 9.00
CA LYS A 314 17.46 19.08 8.55
C LYS A 314 17.29 19.15 7.03
N LYS A 315 18.27 18.66 6.25
CA LYS A 315 18.30 18.77 4.78
C LYS A 315 17.87 17.50 4.07
N PHE A 316 18.18 16.34 4.63
CA PHE A 316 17.88 15.03 4.06
C PHE A 316 17.56 14.03 5.15
N SER A 317 16.79 13.00 4.83
CA SER A 317 16.55 11.85 5.70
C SER A 317 16.89 10.59 4.94
N PHE A 318 17.49 9.66 5.64
CA PHE A 318 17.79 8.33 5.13
C PHE A 318 16.97 7.29 5.91
N GLU A 319 16.34 6.38 5.19
CA GLU A 319 15.42 5.40 5.75
C GLU A 319 15.73 4.02 5.18
N TYR A 320 15.69 3.02 6.05
CA TYR A 320 15.82 1.62 5.68
C TYR A 320 14.73 0.80 6.33
N SER A 321 14.18 -0.17 5.62
CA SER A 321 13.30 -1.18 6.21
C SER A 321 13.50 -2.56 5.62
N TYR A 322 13.24 -3.52 6.48
CA TYR A 322 13.23 -4.94 6.21
C TYR A 322 11.82 -5.48 6.43
N SER A 323 11.30 -6.20 5.45
CA SER A 323 9.99 -6.87 5.55
C SER A 323 10.13 -8.34 5.22
N SER A 324 9.71 -9.18 6.15
CA SER A 324 9.70 -10.63 5.95
C SER A 324 8.43 -11.04 5.21
N TYR A 325 8.55 -11.30 3.91
CA TYR A 325 7.43 -11.72 3.06
C TYR A 325 7.29 -13.24 3.02
N HIS A 326 8.37 -13.95 2.77
CA HIS A 326 8.39 -15.41 2.63
C HIS A 326 9.72 -15.97 3.13
N LEU A 327 9.76 -17.25 3.45
CA LEU A 327 11.00 -17.95 3.83
C LEU A 327 12.09 -17.87 2.76
N ALA A 328 11.67 -17.85 1.48
CA ALA A 328 12.58 -17.79 0.35
C ALA A 328 13.09 -16.37 0.04
N GLY A 329 12.53 -15.32 0.65
CA GLY A 329 12.95 -13.96 0.38
C GLY A 329 12.35 -12.93 1.32
N SER A 330 13.20 -12.01 1.73
CA SER A 330 12.85 -10.78 2.42
C SER A 330 12.93 -9.61 1.44
N VAL A 331 12.18 -8.57 1.72
CA VAL A 331 12.17 -7.36 0.91
C VAL A 331 12.86 -6.24 1.66
N ASN A 332 13.81 -5.60 0.99
CA ASN A 332 14.59 -4.50 1.53
C ASN A 332 14.21 -3.20 0.82
N TYR A 333 13.95 -2.17 1.61
CA TYR A 333 13.59 -0.84 1.12
C TYR A 333 14.61 0.17 1.62
N VAL A 334 15.04 1.04 0.73
CA VAL A 334 15.88 2.20 1.03
C VAL A 334 15.15 3.43 0.52
N SER A 335 15.06 4.48 1.34
CA SER A 335 14.47 5.75 0.92
C SER A 335 15.35 6.92 1.31
N LEU A 336 15.47 7.88 0.42
CA LEU A 336 16.14 9.16 0.61
C LEU A 336 15.11 10.27 0.44
N LYS A 337 14.91 11.07 1.48
CA LYS A 337 14.08 12.28 1.44
C LYS A 337 14.96 13.52 1.48
N ILE A 338 14.68 14.47 0.61
CA ILE A 338 15.43 15.71 0.45
C ILE A 338 14.46 16.87 0.63
N ASN A 339 14.82 17.83 1.49
CA ASN A 339 14.10 19.09 1.61
C ASN A 339 14.90 20.19 0.89
N LEU A 340 14.43 20.57 -0.30
CA LEU A 340 15.11 21.53 -1.16
C LEU A 340 15.12 22.95 -0.56
N ASP A 341 14.08 23.35 0.17
CA ASP A 341 14.05 24.66 0.84
C ASP A 341 15.21 24.83 1.83
N ASN A 342 15.53 23.76 2.57
CA ASN A 342 16.61 23.78 3.55
C ASN A 342 18.02 23.71 2.90
N ILE A 343 18.10 23.31 1.63
CA ILE A 343 19.35 23.34 0.86
C ILE A 343 19.57 24.73 0.27
N MET A 344 18.53 25.32 -0.33
CA MET A 344 18.63 26.61 -1.03
C MET A 344 18.81 27.79 -0.07
N ARG A 345 18.23 27.77 1.13
CA ARG A 345 18.37 28.84 2.14
C ARG A 345 19.81 29.10 2.60
N LYS A 346 20.76 28.20 2.41
CA LYS A 346 22.17 28.38 2.81
C LYS A 346 23.00 29.20 1.81
N ASN A 347 22.47 29.46 0.62
CA ASN A 347 23.21 30.25 -0.39
C ASN A 347 22.91 31.75 -0.34
N ASN A 348 22.01 32.17 0.55
CA ASN A 348 21.61 33.59 0.71
C ASN A 348 21.98 34.18 2.07
N GLY A 349 22.93 33.56 2.81
CA GLY A 349 23.43 34.07 4.08
C GLY A 349 24.96 34.21 4.09
#